data_e1c208fcb97b8d38ff5c940f4c56728a
#
_entry.id   e1c208fcb97b8d38ff5c940f4c56728a
#
_cell.length_a   1.000
_cell.length_b   1.000
_cell.length_c   1.000
_cell.angle_alpha   90.00
_cell.angle_beta   90.00
_cell.angle_gamma   90.00
#
_symmetry.space_group_name_H-M   'P 1'
#
loop_
_entity.id
_entity.type
_entity.pdbx_description
1 polymer ?
#
loop_
_entity_poly.entity_id
_entity_poly.type
_entity_poly.pdbx_seq_one_letter_code
_entity_poly.pdbx_strand_id
1 'polypeptide(L)'
;MKKFLSLVIVFLLSITTFLSPISSFADSKDVSISSPNSVVLDYETGKVLYEKDGDKKVYPASTTKIWTAYLVVKNVKNLNTPIEIDKHLFVDGSSMYLEKGEIFTVKQLLQGLLIHSSNDAAEVLAEYVSGNKADFAKLMNKEAKSIGANNTHFNNPHGLPDKDHYTTAYDMALIAREAMSNEIIREIVSTKSITFEKSDTDNYR
;
A
#
# COMPACT_ATOMS: atom_id res chain seq x y z
N MET A 1 30.16 52.52 -38.19
CA MET A 1 29.42 51.24 -38.33
C MET A 1 30.25 50.02 -37.90
N LYS A 2 31.46 49.77 -38.48
CA LYS A 2 32.26 48.55 -38.19
C LYS A 2 32.64 48.39 -36.70
N LYS A 3 33.01 49.51 -35.99
CA LYS A 3 33.36 49.48 -34.58
C LYS A 3 32.15 49.19 -33.66
N PHE A 4 30.97 49.68 -34.01
CA PHE A 4 29.72 49.42 -33.27
C PHE A 4 29.26 47.98 -33.41
N LEU A 5 29.37 47.44 -34.65
CA LEU A 5 29.06 46.02 -34.88
C LEU A 5 30.01 45.07 -34.15
N SER A 6 31.30 45.41 -34.05
CA SER A 6 32.29 44.65 -33.27
C SER A 6 31.99 44.63 -31.77
N LEU A 7 31.51 45.75 -31.22
CA LEU A 7 31.13 45.85 -29.79
C LEU A 7 29.89 45.03 -29.47
N VAL A 8 28.91 44.99 -30.36
CA VAL A 8 27.69 44.19 -30.22
C VAL A 8 28.00 42.68 -30.29
N ILE A 9 28.89 42.27 -31.16
CA ILE A 9 29.31 40.84 -31.28
C ILE A 9 30.07 40.41 -30.00
N VAL A 10 30.96 41.24 -29.48
CA VAL A 10 31.67 40.93 -28.20
C VAL A 10 30.69 40.83 -27.04
N PHE A 11 29.69 41.69 -26.97
CA PHE A 11 28.68 41.69 -25.94
C PHE A 11 27.76 40.45 -26.02
N LEU A 12 27.36 40.04 -27.24
CA LEU A 12 26.58 38.81 -27.46
C LEU A 12 27.40 37.56 -27.13
N LEU A 13 28.68 37.51 -27.43
CA LEU A 13 29.58 36.40 -27.08
C LEU A 13 29.80 36.29 -25.56
N SER A 14 29.79 37.40 -24.81
CA SER A 14 29.94 37.37 -23.38
C SER A 14 28.68 36.89 -22.64
N ILE A 15 27.48 37.06 -23.21
CA ILE A 15 26.22 36.54 -22.64
C ILE A 15 26.09 35.03 -22.75
N THR A 16 26.67 34.42 -23.81
CA THR A 16 26.58 32.96 -24.03
C THR A 16 27.42 32.16 -23.03
N THR A 17 28.44 32.76 -22.42
CA THR A 17 29.28 32.07 -21.40
C THR A 17 28.62 31.95 -20.04
N PHE A 18 27.55 32.73 -19.76
CA PHE A 18 26.80 32.66 -18.49
C PHE A 18 25.61 31.68 -18.51
N LEU A 19 25.28 31.10 -19.65
CA LEU A 19 24.20 30.11 -19.80
C LEU A 19 24.69 28.66 -19.81
N SER A 20 25.84 28.38 -19.21
CA SER A 20 26.19 26.97 -18.98
C SER A 20 25.18 26.39 -17.99
N PRO A 21 24.44 25.32 -18.34
CA PRO A 21 23.61 24.67 -17.35
C PRO A 21 24.52 24.18 -16.23
N ILE A 22 24.30 24.68 -15.02
CA ILE A 22 24.91 24.12 -13.82
C ILE A 22 24.27 22.75 -13.69
N SER A 23 24.92 21.73 -14.28
CA SER A 23 24.61 20.35 -13.97
C SER A 23 25.03 20.14 -12.52
N SER A 24 24.09 20.35 -11.59
CA SER A 24 24.26 19.91 -10.22
C SER A 24 24.32 18.39 -10.26
N PHE A 25 25.53 17.84 -10.33
CA PHE A 25 25.76 16.45 -9.96
C PHE A 25 25.55 16.41 -8.44
N ALA A 26 24.31 16.09 -8.01
CA ALA A 26 24.12 15.60 -6.68
C ALA A 26 25.01 14.36 -6.57
N ASP A 27 26.01 14.42 -5.70
CA ASP A 27 26.81 13.26 -5.31
C ASP A 27 25.85 12.25 -4.69
N SER A 28 25.35 11.34 -5.53
CA SER A 28 24.48 10.26 -5.09
C SER A 28 25.36 9.32 -4.27
N LYS A 29 25.43 9.55 -2.95
CA LYS A 29 25.89 8.49 -2.06
C LYS A 29 25.12 7.24 -2.45
N ASP A 30 25.84 6.23 -2.90
CA ASP A 30 25.26 4.95 -3.30
C ASP A 30 24.46 4.41 -2.11
N VAL A 31 23.14 4.52 -2.19
CA VAL A 31 22.24 3.99 -1.16
C VAL A 31 22.24 2.49 -1.32
N SER A 32 23.01 1.81 -0.47
CA SER A 32 23.02 0.35 -0.45
C SER A 32 21.78 -0.18 0.27
N ILE A 33 20.85 -0.78 -0.49
CA ILE A 33 19.66 -1.46 0.04
C ILE A 33 19.86 -2.96 -0.12
N SER A 34 19.72 -3.71 0.98
CA SER A 34 19.86 -5.16 1.02
C SER A 34 18.77 -5.91 0.27
N SER A 35 17.57 -5.33 0.16
CA SER A 35 16.46 -5.92 -0.62
C SER A 35 16.82 -6.06 -2.09
N PRO A 36 16.49 -7.19 -2.74
CA PRO A 36 16.71 -7.39 -4.17
C PRO A 36 15.79 -6.49 -5.04
N ASN A 37 14.61 -6.14 -4.56
CA ASN A 37 13.63 -5.30 -5.24
C ASN A 37 13.22 -4.15 -4.33
N SER A 38 13.39 -2.92 -4.80
CA SER A 38 13.10 -1.73 -3.99
C SER A 38 12.67 -0.55 -4.85
N VAL A 39 11.69 0.21 -4.38
CA VAL A 39 11.27 1.48 -4.97
C VAL A 39 11.00 2.48 -3.85
N VAL A 40 11.44 3.72 -4.04
CA VAL A 40 11.08 4.85 -3.20
C VAL A 40 10.38 5.88 -4.06
N LEU A 41 9.16 6.22 -3.70
CA LEU A 41 8.37 7.26 -4.33
C LEU A 41 8.32 8.50 -3.43
N ASP A 42 8.37 9.66 -4.06
CA ASP A 42 7.93 10.89 -3.40
C ASP A 42 6.42 10.82 -3.18
N TYR A 43 5.98 11.03 -1.94
CA TYR A 43 4.58 10.84 -1.58
C TYR A 43 3.66 11.83 -2.30
N GLU A 44 4.05 13.10 -2.39
CA GLU A 44 3.20 14.15 -2.96
C GLU A 44 3.11 14.02 -4.48
N THR A 45 4.24 13.88 -5.16
CA THR A 45 4.31 13.92 -6.62
C THR A 45 4.19 12.55 -7.28
N GLY A 46 4.47 11.46 -6.56
CA GLY A 46 4.58 10.11 -7.10
C GLY A 46 5.86 9.88 -7.92
N LYS A 47 6.82 10.83 -7.88
CA LYS A 47 8.09 10.69 -8.60
C LYS A 47 8.94 9.59 -7.98
N VAL A 48 9.53 8.74 -8.82
CA VAL A 48 10.52 7.75 -8.38
C VAL A 48 11.80 8.47 -7.96
N LEU A 49 12.20 8.30 -6.69
CA LEU A 49 13.43 8.83 -6.12
C LEU A 49 14.57 7.80 -6.12
N TYR A 50 14.21 6.53 -6.01
CA TYR A 50 15.13 5.39 -6.06
C TYR A 50 14.43 4.16 -6.59
N GLU A 51 15.15 3.36 -7.39
CA GLU A 51 14.65 2.10 -7.92
C GLU A 51 15.78 1.08 -8.05
N LYS A 52 15.47 -0.15 -7.66
CA LYS A 52 16.31 -1.33 -7.88
C LYS A 52 15.40 -2.49 -8.23
N ASP A 53 15.47 -2.95 -9.48
CA ASP A 53 14.62 -4.06 -9.98
C ASP A 53 13.12 -3.88 -9.62
N GLY A 54 12.62 -2.64 -9.69
CA GLY A 54 11.30 -2.23 -9.21
C GLY A 54 10.13 -2.91 -9.91
N ASP A 55 10.30 -3.26 -11.17
CA ASP A 55 9.28 -3.88 -12.02
C ASP A 55 9.32 -5.41 -12.03
N LYS A 56 10.28 -6.04 -11.32
CA LYS A 56 10.32 -7.50 -11.24
C LYS A 56 9.14 -8.03 -10.43
N LYS A 57 8.52 -9.11 -10.94
CA LYS A 57 7.45 -9.81 -10.22
C LYS A 57 7.98 -10.43 -8.94
N VAL A 58 7.25 -10.18 -7.85
CA VAL A 58 7.50 -10.70 -6.53
C VAL A 58 6.21 -11.14 -5.87
N TYR A 59 6.29 -11.96 -4.84
CA TYR A 59 5.15 -12.28 -3.99
C TYR A 59 5.00 -11.21 -2.91
N PRO A 60 3.82 -10.56 -2.80
CA PRO A 60 3.62 -9.48 -1.82
C PRO A 60 3.57 -9.97 -0.38
N ALA A 61 3.24 -11.23 -0.16
CA ALA A 61 2.95 -11.77 1.18
C ALA A 61 1.97 -10.85 1.95
N SER A 62 2.17 -10.67 3.25
CA SER A 62 1.26 -9.87 4.09
C SER A 62 1.19 -8.38 3.77
N THR A 63 2.05 -7.85 2.90
CA THR A 63 1.86 -6.46 2.41
C THR A 63 0.57 -6.30 1.60
N THR A 64 -0.01 -7.39 1.07
CA THR A 64 -1.35 -7.45 0.48
C THR A 64 -2.42 -6.82 1.37
N LYS A 65 -2.31 -6.98 2.70
CA LYS A 65 -3.30 -6.51 3.68
C LYS A 65 -3.45 -4.99 3.72
N ILE A 66 -2.43 -4.25 3.29
CA ILE A 66 -2.51 -2.79 3.14
C ILE A 66 -3.61 -2.45 2.12
N TRP A 67 -3.64 -3.18 1.00
CA TRP A 67 -4.64 -2.97 -0.05
C TRP A 67 -6.03 -3.44 0.39
N THR A 68 -6.10 -4.56 1.08
CA THR A 68 -7.36 -5.04 1.69
C THR A 68 -7.94 -4.00 2.64
N ALA A 69 -7.13 -3.46 3.56
CA ALA A 69 -7.57 -2.41 4.49
C ALA A 69 -8.08 -1.16 3.76
N TYR A 70 -7.35 -0.69 2.76
CA TYR A 70 -7.76 0.47 1.96
C TYR A 70 -9.12 0.27 1.31
N LEU A 71 -9.34 -0.89 0.69
CA LEU A 71 -10.61 -1.20 0.04
C LEU A 71 -11.76 -1.32 1.04
N VAL A 72 -11.51 -1.84 2.23
CA VAL A 72 -12.51 -1.86 3.30
C VAL A 72 -12.90 -0.44 3.70
N VAL A 73 -11.95 0.43 4.03
CA VAL A 73 -12.27 1.81 4.45
C VAL A 73 -12.88 2.64 3.32
N LYS A 74 -12.58 2.33 2.07
CA LYS A 74 -13.18 2.98 0.89
C LYS A 74 -14.65 2.59 0.68
N ASN A 75 -15.03 1.35 1.01
CA ASN A 75 -16.35 0.81 0.71
C ASN A 75 -17.29 0.76 1.92
N VAL A 76 -16.78 0.86 3.15
CA VAL A 76 -17.57 0.78 4.37
C VAL A 76 -17.71 2.18 4.99
N LYS A 77 -18.95 2.70 5.04
CA LYS A 77 -19.23 4.05 5.54
C LYS A 77 -19.12 4.17 7.06
N ASN A 78 -19.52 3.12 7.78
CA ASN A 78 -19.49 3.11 9.25
C ASN A 78 -18.62 1.97 9.76
N LEU A 79 -17.42 2.30 10.21
CA LEU A 79 -16.45 1.33 10.73
C LEU A 79 -16.81 0.78 12.12
N ASN A 80 -17.80 1.35 12.79
CA ASN A 80 -18.34 0.83 14.06
C ASN A 80 -19.44 -0.21 13.84
N THR A 81 -19.76 -0.56 12.59
CA THR A 81 -20.73 -1.61 12.28
C THR A 81 -20.23 -2.93 12.86
N PRO A 82 -21.04 -3.62 13.70
CA PRO A 82 -20.71 -4.93 14.21
C PRO A 82 -20.85 -5.99 13.13
N ILE A 83 -19.91 -6.93 13.13
CA ILE A 83 -19.92 -8.15 12.29
C ILE A 83 -19.89 -9.33 13.23
N GLU A 84 -20.90 -10.20 13.15
CA GLU A 84 -20.91 -11.48 13.83
C GLU A 84 -20.14 -12.51 13.00
N ILE A 85 -19.26 -13.25 13.64
CA ILE A 85 -18.52 -14.35 13.03
C ILE A 85 -19.44 -15.57 12.92
N ASP A 86 -19.92 -15.87 11.72
CA ASP A 86 -20.95 -16.88 11.48
C ASP A 86 -20.41 -18.31 11.34
N LYS A 87 -19.10 -18.47 11.18
CA LYS A 87 -18.45 -19.77 10.93
C LYS A 87 -17.07 -19.84 11.60
N HIS A 88 -16.56 -21.05 11.78
CA HIS A 88 -15.14 -21.24 12.13
C HIS A 88 -14.26 -20.90 10.93
N LEU A 89 -13.22 -20.13 11.19
CA LEU A 89 -12.25 -19.71 10.19
C LEU A 89 -10.93 -20.46 10.43
N PHE A 90 -10.51 -21.25 9.45
CA PHE A 90 -9.22 -21.92 9.46
C PHE A 90 -8.35 -21.29 8.37
N VAL A 91 -7.50 -20.36 8.78
CA VAL A 91 -6.57 -19.69 7.86
C VAL A 91 -5.17 -19.78 8.43
N ASP A 92 -4.24 -20.29 7.64
CA ASP A 92 -2.84 -20.43 8.06
C ASP A 92 -2.19 -19.07 8.39
N GLY A 93 -1.17 -19.10 9.27
CA GLY A 93 -0.36 -17.95 9.63
C GLY A 93 -0.95 -17.11 10.75
N SER A 94 -0.64 -15.80 10.75
CA SER A 94 -1.10 -14.87 11.81
C SER A 94 -2.62 -14.76 11.82
N SER A 95 -3.23 -14.84 12.98
CA SER A 95 -4.68 -14.88 13.14
C SER A 95 -5.11 -14.23 14.46
N MET A 96 -6.27 -13.61 14.51
CA MET A 96 -6.97 -13.24 15.75
C MET A 96 -7.59 -14.47 16.42
N TYR A 97 -7.66 -15.60 15.72
CA TYR A 97 -8.36 -16.82 16.14
C TYR A 97 -9.84 -16.57 16.38
N LEU A 98 -10.47 -15.91 15.40
CA LEU A 98 -11.89 -15.56 15.45
C LEU A 98 -12.76 -16.80 15.57
N GLU A 99 -13.64 -16.81 16.56
CA GLU A 99 -14.52 -17.94 16.84
C GLU A 99 -15.97 -17.60 16.44
N LYS A 100 -16.71 -18.62 16.03
CA LYS A 100 -18.11 -18.48 15.70
C LYS A 100 -18.92 -17.91 16.87
N GLY A 101 -19.74 -16.89 16.60
CA GLY A 101 -20.57 -16.19 17.58
C GLY A 101 -19.91 -14.95 18.19
N GLU A 102 -18.61 -14.74 17.98
CA GLU A 102 -17.95 -13.50 18.39
C GLU A 102 -18.42 -12.33 17.51
N ILE A 103 -18.42 -11.14 18.09
CA ILE A 103 -18.82 -9.91 17.42
C ILE A 103 -17.67 -8.90 17.47
N PHE A 104 -17.23 -8.45 16.31
CA PHE A 104 -16.22 -7.40 16.17
C PHE A 104 -16.74 -6.28 15.27
N THR A 105 -16.36 -5.05 15.56
CA THR A 105 -16.60 -3.95 14.61
C THR A 105 -15.65 -4.05 13.43
N VAL A 106 -16.03 -3.47 12.29
CA VAL A 106 -15.13 -3.33 11.12
C VAL A 106 -13.80 -2.69 11.53
N LYS A 107 -13.83 -1.67 12.41
CA LYS A 107 -12.60 -1.01 12.93
C LYS A 107 -11.71 -2.00 13.69
N GLN A 108 -12.27 -2.83 14.56
CA GLN A 108 -11.50 -3.84 15.31
C GLN A 108 -10.88 -4.88 14.39
N LEU A 109 -11.61 -5.34 13.38
CA LEU A 109 -11.06 -6.27 12.38
C LEU A 109 -9.97 -5.61 11.53
N LEU A 110 -10.09 -4.33 11.15
CA LEU A 110 -9.02 -3.57 10.49
C LEU A 110 -7.78 -3.42 11.36
N GLN A 111 -7.95 -3.23 12.66
CA GLN A 111 -6.85 -3.17 13.63
C GLN A 111 -6.14 -4.53 13.75
N GLY A 112 -6.88 -5.63 13.85
CA GLY A 112 -6.33 -6.97 13.81
C GLY A 112 -5.59 -7.26 12.49
N LEU A 113 -6.16 -6.84 11.37
CA LEU A 113 -5.58 -6.97 10.04
C LEU A 113 -4.22 -6.27 9.92
N LEU A 114 -4.11 -5.01 10.34
CA LEU A 114 -2.94 -4.18 10.09
C LEU A 114 -1.89 -4.23 11.21
N ILE A 115 -2.31 -4.39 12.49
CA ILE A 115 -1.39 -4.41 13.63
C ILE A 115 -0.85 -5.83 13.88
N HIS A 116 -1.71 -6.83 13.80
CA HIS A 116 -1.36 -8.24 14.05
C HIS A 116 -1.17 -9.06 12.76
N SER A 117 -1.46 -8.49 11.60
CA SER A 117 -1.40 -9.17 10.31
C SER A 117 -2.36 -10.37 10.20
N SER A 118 -3.55 -10.28 10.79
CA SER A 118 -4.50 -11.38 10.91
C SER A 118 -5.12 -11.78 9.58
N ASN A 119 -4.97 -13.06 9.21
CA ASN A 119 -5.48 -13.60 7.96
C ASN A 119 -6.99 -13.87 8.02
N ASP A 120 -7.49 -14.32 9.17
CA ASP A 120 -8.91 -14.52 9.43
C ASP A 120 -9.69 -13.19 9.36
N ALA A 121 -9.17 -12.12 9.95
CA ALA A 121 -9.75 -10.78 9.83
C ALA A 121 -9.80 -10.32 8.36
N ALA A 122 -8.77 -10.64 7.56
CA ALA A 122 -8.78 -10.33 6.13
C ALA A 122 -9.94 -11.03 5.38
N GLU A 123 -10.19 -12.30 5.69
CA GLU A 123 -11.28 -13.05 5.09
C GLU A 123 -12.65 -12.50 5.47
N VAL A 124 -12.89 -12.24 6.75
CA VAL A 124 -14.15 -11.67 7.24
C VAL A 124 -14.43 -10.32 6.58
N LEU A 125 -13.43 -9.43 6.54
CA LEU A 125 -13.57 -8.13 5.92
C LEU A 125 -13.82 -8.22 4.41
N ALA A 126 -13.15 -9.12 3.72
CA ALA A 126 -13.35 -9.35 2.29
C ALA A 126 -14.77 -9.85 1.98
N GLU A 127 -15.26 -10.81 2.76
CA GLU A 127 -16.63 -11.33 2.63
C GLU A 127 -17.67 -10.25 2.97
N TYR A 128 -17.43 -9.45 4.01
CA TYR A 128 -18.31 -8.34 4.38
C TYR A 128 -18.47 -7.30 3.26
N VAL A 129 -17.38 -6.96 2.57
CA VAL A 129 -17.39 -5.93 1.51
C VAL A 129 -17.99 -6.45 0.20
N SER A 130 -17.71 -7.70 -0.17
CA SER A 130 -17.99 -8.22 -1.52
C SER A 130 -18.86 -9.49 -1.54
N GLY A 131 -19.33 -9.95 -0.38
CA GLY A 131 -20.12 -11.17 -0.24
C GLY A 131 -19.31 -12.47 -0.29
N ASN A 132 -18.14 -12.47 -0.92
CA ASN A 132 -17.20 -13.60 -0.94
C ASN A 132 -15.79 -13.15 -1.32
N LYS A 133 -14.80 -14.02 -1.04
CA LYS A 133 -13.36 -13.74 -1.30
C LYS A 133 -13.02 -13.58 -2.78
N ALA A 134 -13.67 -14.32 -3.66
CA ALA A 134 -13.39 -14.26 -5.10
C ALA A 134 -13.84 -12.91 -5.70
N ASP A 135 -14.98 -12.40 -5.30
CA ASP A 135 -15.46 -11.09 -5.75
C ASP A 135 -14.65 -9.95 -5.12
N PHE A 136 -14.17 -10.13 -3.88
CA PHE A 136 -13.21 -9.19 -3.29
C PHE A 136 -11.87 -9.17 -4.05
N ALA A 137 -11.35 -10.31 -4.46
CA ALA A 137 -10.14 -10.38 -5.29
C ALA A 137 -10.32 -9.66 -6.64
N LYS A 138 -11.50 -9.79 -7.27
CA LYS A 138 -11.83 -8.99 -8.48
C LYS A 138 -11.85 -7.49 -8.19
N LEU A 139 -12.40 -7.08 -7.06
CA LEU A 139 -12.38 -5.68 -6.62
C LEU A 139 -10.93 -5.21 -6.41
N MET A 140 -10.11 -6.00 -5.71
CA MET A 140 -8.69 -5.68 -5.50
C MET A 140 -7.97 -5.43 -6.83
N ASN A 141 -8.14 -6.31 -7.80
CA ASN A 141 -7.51 -6.20 -9.12
C ASN A 141 -8.01 -5.00 -9.94
N LYS A 142 -9.32 -4.74 -9.90
CA LYS A 142 -9.92 -3.58 -10.57
C LYS A 142 -9.36 -2.27 -10.02
N GLU A 143 -9.36 -2.13 -8.70
CA GLU A 143 -8.92 -0.91 -8.03
C GLU A 143 -7.40 -0.72 -8.13
N ALA A 144 -6.59 -1.80 -8.08
CA ALA A 144 -5.15 -1.72 -8.32
C ALA A 144 -4.83 -1.16 -9.72
N LYS A 145 -5.53 -1.62 -10.76
CA LYS A 145 -5.39 -1.08 -12.12
C LYS A 145 -5.76 0.39 -12.20
N SER A 146 -6.78 0.84 -11.46
CA SER A 146 -7.25 2.23 -11.50
C SER A 146 -6.21 3.24 -10.98
N ILE A 147 -5.27 2.79 -10.14
CA ILE A 147 -4.18 3.61 -9.61
C ILE A 147 -2.85 3.39 -10.35
N GLY A 148 -2.85 2.61 -11.43
CA GLY A 148 -1.67 2.34 -12.25
C GLY A 148 -0.84 1.13 -11.83
N ALA A 149 -1.25 0.35 -10.82
CA ALA A 149 -0.59 -0.90 -10.41
C ALA A 149 -0.93 -2.04 -11.38
N ASN A 150 -0.35 -1.98 -12.59
CA ASN A 150 -0.72 -2.82 -13.72
C ASN A 150 -0.01 -4.19 -13.77
N ASN A 151 1.06 -4.37 -12.98
CA ASN A 151 1.83 -5.61 -12.88
C ASN A 151 1.50 -6.39 -11.60
N THR A 152 0.29 -6.17 -11.07
CA THR A 152 -0.20 -6.77 -9.83
C THR A 152 -1.43 -7.63 -10.10
N HIS A 153 -1.50 -8.77 -9.43
CA HIS A 153 -2.66 -9.63 -9.42
C HIS A 153 -2.86 -10.24 -8.03
N PHE A 154 -4.04 -10.03 -7.47
CA PHE A 154 -4.45 -10.54 -6.16
C PHE A 154 -5.46 -11.67 -6.32
N ASN A 155 -5.21 -12.82 -5.65
CA ASN A 155 -6.12 -13.97 -5.57
C ASN A 155 -6.77 -14.11 -4.20
N ASN A 156 -6.22 -13.44 -3.19
CA ASN A 156 -6.73 -13.52 -1.83
C ASN A 156 -6.49 -12.20 -1.07
N PRO A 157 -7.19 -11.94 0.05
CA PRO A 157 -7.11 -10.68 0.78
C PRO A 157 -5.95 -10.59 1.77
N HIS A 158 -5.19 -11.66 1.98
CA HIS A 158 -4.20 -11.76 3.08
C HIS A 158 -2.75 -11.97 2.61
N GLY A 159 -2.53 -12.40 1.36
CA GLY A 159 -1.20 -12.60 0.80
C GLY A 159 -0.58 -13.96 1.05
N LEU A 160 -1.38 -14.99 1.42
CA LEU A 160 -0.91 -16.36 1.42
C LEU A 160 -0.50 -16.81 0.01
N PRO A 161 0.48 -17.72 -0.10
CA PRO A 161 1.02 -18.13 -1.39
C PRO A 161 -0.02 -18.64 -2.36
N ASP A 162 0.00 -18.10 -3.57
CA ASP A 162 -0.73 -18.57 -4.73
C ASP A 162 0.10 -18.22 -5.97
N LYS A 163 0.13 -19.09 -6.97
CA LYS A 163 0.95 -18.89 -8.18
C LYS A 163 0.57 -17.64 -8.98
N ASP A 164 -0.70 -17.23 -8.88
CA ASP A 164 -1.26 -16.09 -9.57
C ASP A 164 -1.41 -14.86 -8.64
N HIS A 165 -0.86 -14.92 -7.42
CA HIS A 165 -0.84 -13.80 -6.47
C HIS A 165 0.54 -13.14 -6.49
N TYR A 166 0.68 -12.05 -7.24
CA TYR A 166 1.96 -11.37 -7.46
C TYR A 166 1.81 -9.86 -7.55
N THR A 167 2.91 -9.17 -7.41
CA THR A 167 3.04 -7.72 -7.56
C THR A 167 4.44 -7.35 -8.04
N THR A 168 4.77 -6.06 -8.04
CA THR A 168 6.12 -5.51 -8.17
C THR A 168 6.39 -4.53 -7.03
N ALA A 169 7.66 -4.20 -6.78
CA ALA A 169 7.98 -3.18 -5.76
C ALA A 169 7.41 -1.81 -6.15
N TYR A 170 7.38 -1.49 -7.44
CA TYR A 170 6.77 -0.26 -7.96
C TYR A 170 5.26 -0.22 -7.68
N ASP A 171 4.53 -1.26 -8.06
CA ASP A 171 3.09 -1.34 -7.83
C ASP A 171 2.72 -1.30 -6.35
N MET A 172 3.52 -1.97 -5.49
CA MET A 172 3.32 -1.89 -4.04
C MET A 172 3.58 -0.51 -3.47
N ALA A 173 4.51 0.25 -4.04
CA ALA A 173 4.73 1.65 -3.65
C ALA A 173 3.54 2.54 -4.02
N LEU A 174 2.91 2.32 -5.20
CA LEU A 174 1.67 3.00 -5.58
C LEU A 174 0.52 2.64 -4.63
N ILE A 175 0.35 1.36 -4.34
CA ILE A 175 -0.66 0.85 -3.40
C ILE A 175 -0.47 1.44 -2.01
N ALA A 176 0.76 1.45 -1.50
CA ALA A 176 1.08 2.03 -0.20
C ALA A 176 0.81 3.54 -0.17
N ARG A 177 1.19 4.27 -1.21
CA ARG A 177 0.93 5.71 -1.35
C ARG A 177 -0.57 6.00 -1.31
N GLU A 178 -1.38 5.24 -2.06
CA GLU A 178 -2.83 5.38 -2.08
C GLU A 178 -3.45 5.05 -0.71
N ALA A 179 -3.05 3.95 -0.09
CA ALA A 179 -3.54 3.57 1.23
C ALA A 179 -3.20 4.60 2.32
N MET A 180 -2.00 5.15 2.29
CA MET A 180 -1.54 6.17 3.24
C MET A 180 -2.19 7.54 3.02
N SER A 181 -2.94 7.76 1.94
CA SER A 181 -3.78 8.94 1.78
C SER A 181 -4.96 8.95 2.77
N ASN A 182 -5.36 7.76 3.25
CA ASN A 182 -6.47 7.61 4.19
C ASN A 182 -6.02 7.79 5.65
N GLU A 183 -6.68 8.69 6.38
CA GLU A 183 -6.33 9.04 7.76
C GLU A 183 -6.51 7.86 8.73
N ILE A 184 -7.56 7.07 8.56
CA ILE A 184 -7.85 5.91 9.41
C ILE A 184 -6.75 4.86 9.28
N ILE A 185 -6.26 4.61 8.05
CA ILE A 185 -5.14 3.69 7.85
C ILE A 185 -3.89 4.22 8.55
N ARG A 186 -3.56 5.51 8.40
CA ARG A 186 -2.42 6.12 9.10
C ARG A 186 -2.53 5.99 10.62
N GLU A 187 -3.72 6.22 11.18
CA GLU A 187 -4.00 6.03 12.61
C GLU A 187 -3.68 4.60 13.05
N ILE A 188 -4.24 3.61 12.33
CA ILE A 188 -4.09 2.19 12.70
C ILE A 188 -2.63 1.74 12.58
N VAL A 189 -1.94 2.03 11.48
CA VAL A 189 -0.55 1.57 11.28
C VAL A 189 0.46 2.28 12.18
N SER A 190 0.11 3.42 12.77
CA SER A 190 0.92 4.10 13.78
C SER A 190 0.74 3.53 15.20
N THR A 191 -0.23 2.64 15.39
CA THR A 191 -0.54 2.03 16.69
C THR A 191 0.41 0.86 16.97
N LYS A 192 1.11 0.90 18.12
CA LYS A 192 2.08 -0.15 18.50
C LYS A 192 1.41 -1.44 18.97
N SER A 193 0.35 -1.31 19.72
CA SER A 193 -0.41 -2.44 20.28
C SER A 193 -1.83 -2.01 20.60
N ILE A 194 -2.74 -2.99 20.59
CA ILE A 194 -4.13 -2.80 21.00
C ILE A 194 -4.61 -4.03 21.74
N THR A 195 -5.48 -3.83 22.71
CA THR A 195 -6.17 -4.90 23.41
C THR A 195 -7.66 -4.75 23.14
N PHE A 196 -8.31 -5.81 22.75
CA PHE A 196 -9.77 -5.88 22.65
C PHE A 196 -10.30 -6.47 23.96
N GLU A 197 -11.27 -5.80 24.55
CA GLU A 197 -12.03 -6.40 25.63
C GLU A 197 -12.97 -7.45 25.03
N LYS A 198 -13.08 -8.60 25.69
CA LYS A 198 -14.06 -9.62 25.31
C LYS A 198 -15.44 -9.04 25.44
N SER A 199 -16.30 -9.28 24.47
CA SER A 199 -17.71 -8.91 24.58
C SER A 199 -18.37 -9.72 25.69
N ASP A 200 -19.38 -9.17 26.37
CA ASP A 200 -20.12 -9.81 27.48
C ASP A 200 -20.82 -11.14 27.08
N THR A 201 -20.81 -11.49 25.80
CA THR A 201 -21.27 -12.78 25.29
C THR A 201 -20.35 -13.96 25.65
N ASP A 202 -19.12 -13.67 26.14
CA ASP A 202 -18.12 -14.68 26.53
C ASP A 202 -18.31 -15.22 27.98
N ASN A 203 -19.42 -14.94 28.65
CA ASN A 203 -19.70 -15.44 30.01
C ASN A 203 -19.90 -16.96 30.10
N TYR A 204 -19.59 -17.71 29.06
CA TYR A 204 -19.73 -19.17 29.02
C TYR A 204 -18.43 -19.94 28.78
N ARG A 205 -17.28 -19.35 29.10
CA ARG A 205 -16.00 -20.07 29.08
C ARG A 205 -15.21 -19.91 30.35
#